data_0729535d899566ed67ff2a332e3693c3
#
_entry.id   0729535d899566ed67ff2a332e3693c3
#
_cell.length_a   1.000
_cell.length_b   1.000
_cell.length_c   1.000
_cell.angle_alpha   90.00
_cell.angle_beta   90.00
_cell.angle_gamma   90.00
#
_symmetry.space_group_name_H-M   'P 1'
#
loop_
_entity.id
_entity.type
_entity.pdbx_description
1 polymer ?
#
loop_
_entity_poly.entity_id
_entity_poly.type
_entity_poly.pdbx_seq_one_letter_code
_entity_poly.pdbx_strand_id
1 'polypeptide(L)'
;MRCKCLVMDHDDTTVNSTATIHFPSFCAYLQLVRPQAHYTLEEYFRKNFDPGILPLFTGELGFTDEELEGEFRFWQDWLRTRVPKAYPGIREILERHRAAGGIIAVVSHSMRENIERDYRENGLPMPDVIFGWEQPPEQRKPHTWPLEQIMERFGLEPQELL
;
A
#
# COMPACT_ATOMS: atom_id res chain seq x y z
N MET A 1 -23.43 -13.78 9.36
CA MET A 1 -22.66 -12.52 9.29
C MET A 1 -23.03 -11.81 8.00
N ARG A 2 -23.34 -10.52 8.04
CA ARG A 2 -23.77 -9.77 6.83
C ARG A 2 -22.59 -9.51 5.89
N CYS A 3 -21.40 -9.16 6.44
CA CYS A 3 -20.16 -9.02 5.72
C CYS A 3 -19.34 -10.31 5.93
N LYS A 4 -19.05 -11.04 4.86
CA LYS A 4 -18.27 -12.28 4.91
C LYS A 4 -16.81 -12.06 4.56
N CYS A 5 -16.48 -10.99 3.81
CA CYS A 5 -15.12 -10.66 3.41
C CYS A 5 -14.82 -9.20 3.68
N LEU A 6 -13.73 -8.94 4.41
CA LEU A 6 -13.10 -7.62 4.49
C LEU A 6 -12.09 -7.50 3.37
N VAL A 7 -12.29 -6.52 2.48
CA VAL A 7 -11.34 -6.17 1.41
C VAL A 7 -10.57 -4.94 1.86
N MET A 8 -9.37 -5.16 2.32
CA MET A 8 -8.51 -4.13 2.91
C MET A 8 -7.61 -3.51 1.83
N ASP A 9 -7.48 -2.20 1.85
CA ASP A 9 -6.30 -1.55 1.30
C ASP A 9 -5.13 -1.69 2.30
N HIS A 10 -3.89 -1.52 1.83
CA HIS A 10 -2.71 -1.68 2.68
C HIS A 10 -2.16 -0.33 3.15
N ASP A 11 -1.63 0.45 2.21
CA ASP A 11 -0.97 1.72 2.52
C ASP A 11 -1.96 2.76 3.03
N ASP A 12 -1.63 3.38 4.15
CA ASP A 12 -2.42 4.43 4.84
C ASP A 12 -3.86 4.03 5.20
N THR A 13 -4.16 2.73 5.10
CA THR A 13 -5.43 2.13 5.55
C THR A 13 -5.17 1.08 6.62
N THR A 14 -4.38 0.06 6.32
CA THR A 14 -3.97 -0.97 7.28
C THR A 14 -2.75 -0.53 8.09
N VAL A 15 -1.77 0.06 7.43
CA VAL A 15 -0.51 0.52 8.01
C VAL A 15 -0.24 1.99 7.66
N ASN A 16 0.43 2.71 8.56
CA ASN A 16 0.82 4.10 8.38
C ASN A 16 2.13 4.18 7.56
N SER A 17 2.07 3.87 6.27
CA SER A 17 3.25 3.74 5.40
C SER A 17 3.74 5.07 4.86
N THR A 18 2.87 5.96 4.40
CA THR A 18 3.31 7.24 3.80
C THR A 18 4.09 8.08 4.80
N ALA A 19 3.55 8.29 6.01
CA ALA A 19 4.21 9.13 7.00
C ALA A 19 5.50 8.53 7.57
N THR A 20 5.60 7.19 7.66
CA THR A 20 6.70 6.52 8.35
C THR A 20 7.74 5.89 7.44
N ILE A 21 7.40 5.64 6.18
CA ILE A 21 8.25 4.96 5.21
C ILE A 21 8.48 5.81 3.95
N HIS A 22 7.40 6.09 3.19
CA HIS A 22 7.53 6.69 1.85
C HIS A 22 8.03 8.12 1.91
N PHE A 23 7.43 8.97 2.74
CA PHE A 23 7.85 10.36 2.89
C PHE A 23 9.27 10.50 3.47
N PRO A 24 9.69 9.77 4.52
CA PRO A 24 11.08 9.79 4.98
C PRO A 24 12.08 9.31 3.93
N SER A 25 11.76 8.28 3.14
CA SER A 25 12.60 7.82 2.02
C SER A 25 12.75 8.91 0.97
N PHE A 26 11.63 9.50 0.53
CA PHE A 26 11.59 10.60 -0.41
C PHE A 26 12.45 11.78 0.06
N CYS A 27 12.29 12.24 1.29
CA CYS A 27 13.11 13.33 1.85
C CYS A 27 14.59 12.97 1.88
N ALA A 28 14.94 11.74 2.27
CA ALA A 28 16.34 11.29 2.31
C ALA A 28 16.96 11.27 0.90
N TYR A 29 16.22 10.79 -0.10
CA TYR A 29 16.70 10.80 -1.49
C TYR A 29 16.80 12.23 -2.04
N LEU A 30 15.84 13.12 -1.75
CA LEU A 30 15.90 14.53 -2.15
C LEU A 30 17.15 15.22 -1.63
N GLN A 31 17.60 14.94 -0.41
CA GLN A 31 18.84 15.51 0.13
C GLN A 31 20.07 15.15 -0.71
N LEU A 32 20.04 14.04 -1.45
CA LEU A 32 21.15 13.63 -2.31
C LEU A 32 21.11 14.32 -3.68
N VAL A 33 19.92 14.51 -4.26
CA VAL A 33 19.79 14.95 -5.66
C VAL A 33 19.24 16.38 -5.81
N ARG A 34 18.49 16.88 -4.82
CA ARG A 34 17.85 18.21 -4.80
C ARG A 34 17.83 18.80 -3.39
N PRO A 35 19.00 19.04 -2.74
CA PRO A 35 19.10 19.44 -1.34
C PRO A 35 18.36 20.72 -0.98
N GLN A 36 18.04 21.56 -1.98
CA GLN A 36 17.27 22.79 -1.79
C GLN A 36 15.74 22.58 -1.86
N ALA A 37 15.28 21.42 -2.31
CA ALA A 37 13.85 21.10 -2.37
C ALA A 37 13.37 20.57 -1.02
N HIS A 38 12.32 21.19 -0.49
CA HIS A 38 11.74 20.83 0.79
C HIS A 38 10.23 20.63 0.62
N TYR A 39 9.72 19.57 1.21
CA TYR A 39 8.29 19.24 1.22
C TYR A 39 7.86 18.93 2.64
N THR A 40 6.64 19.31 2.97
CA THR A 40 5.93 18.81 4.14
C THR A 40 5.29 17.46 3.83
N LEU A 41 4.96 16.68 4.86
CA LEU A 41 4.21 15.44 4.69
C LEU A 41 2.86 15.69 3.98
N GLU A 42 2.16 16.78 4.32
CA GLU A 42 0.88 17.13 3.71
C GLU A 42 1.02 17.42 2.21
N GLU A 43 2.05 18.19 1.82
CA GLU A 43 2.33 18.48 0.40
C GLU A 43 2.67 17.22 -0.38
N TYR A 44 3.54 16.35 0.19
CA TYR A 44 3.90 15.07 -0.42
C TYR A 44 2.66 14.19 -0.58
N PHE A 45 1.85 14.03 0.48
CA PHE A 45 0.64 13.22 0.46
C PHE A 45 -0.33 13.71 -0.62
N ARG A 46 -0.62 15.02 -0.66
CA ARG A 46 -1.49 15.60 -1.68
C ARG A 46 -0.98 15.36 -3.09
N LYS A 47 0.31 15.62 -3.33
CA LYS A 47 0.94 15.47 -4.65
C LYS A 47 1.06 14.00 -5.10
N ASN A 48 1.14 13.08 -4.18
CA ASN A 48 1.13 11.64 -4.47
C ASN A 48 -0.21 11.17 -5.04
N PHE A 49 -1.31 11.85 -4.70
CA PHE A 49 -2.64 11.59 -5.28
C PHE A 49 -2.93 12.43 -6.52
N ASP A 50 -2.58 13.70 -6.50
CA ASP A 50 -2.85 14.64 -7.61
C ASP A 50 -1.67 15.62 -7.77
N PRO A 51 -0.95 15.56 -8.88
CA PRO A 51 -1.14 14.74 -10.09
C PRO A 51 -0.59 13.30 -10.01
N GLY A 52 -0.02 12.86 -8.90
CA GLY A 52 0.59 11.55 -8.69
C GLY A 52 2.12 11.61 -8.56
N ILE A 53 2.71 10.51 -8.07
CA ILE A 53 4.14 10.48 -7.73
C ILE A 53 5.06 10.67 -8.94
N LEU A 54 4.74 10.07 -10.09
CA LEU A 54 5.56 10.22 -11.29
C LEU A 54 5.55 11.65 -11.83
N PRO A 55 4.42 12.34 -11.99
CA PRO A 55 4.38 13.76 -12.31
C PRO A 55 5.11 14.66 -11.30
N LEU A 56 5.10 14.33 -10.02
CA LEU A 56 5.91 15.04 -9.03
C LEU A 56 7.41 14.90 -9.34
N PHE A 57 7.87 13.68 -9.61
CA PHE A 57 9.29 13.43 -9.89
C PHE A 57 9.73 14.00 -11.23
N THR A 58 9.03 13.69 -12.32
CA THR A 58 9.44 14.09 -13.68
C THR A 58 9.09 15.53 -14.02
N GLY A 59 7.94 16.01 -13.57
CA GLY A 59 7.45 17.36 -13.87
C GLY A 59 8.00 18.41 -12.92
N GLU A 60 7.66 18.32 -11.65
CA GLU A 60 7.98 19.37 -10.68
C GLU A 60 9.45 19.34 -10.25
N LEU A 61 9.98 18.15 -9.93
CA LEU A 61 11.38 17.97 -9.50
C LEU A 61 12.36 17.84 -10.67
N GLY A 62 11.87 17.55 -11.87
CA GLY A 62 12.67 17.41 -13.07
C GLY A 62 13.70 16.27 -12.97
N PHE A 63 13.33 15.14 -12.39
CA PHE A 63 14.20 13.97 -12.32
C PHE A 63 14.49 13.42 -13.70
N THR A 64 15.77 13.10 -13.93
CA THR A 64 16.21 12.32 -15.09
C THR A 64 15.81 10.85 -14.92
N ASP A 65 15.88 10.07 -16.01
CA ASP A 65 15.63 8.62 -15.96
C ASP A 65 16.57 7.92 -14.97
N GLU A 66 17.84 8.34 -14.90
CA GLU A 66 18.83 7.81 -13.96
C GLU A 66 18.46 8.14 -12.50
N GLU A 67 17.97 9.35 -12.24
CA GLU A 67 17.51 9.75 -10.90
C GLU A 67 16.24 9.01 -10.49
N LEU A 68 15.32 8.73 -11.44
CA LEU A 68 14.13 7.90 -11.17
C LEU A 68 14.49 6.45 -10.82
N GLU A 69 15.41 5.85 -11.58
CA GLU A 69 15.92 4.52 -11.25
C GLU A 69 16.67 4.51 -9.90
N GLY A 70 17.41 5.58 -9.62
CA GLY A 70 18.12 5.77 -8.36
C GLY A 70 17.15 5.87 -7.17
N GLU A 71 16.07 6.64 -7.32
CA GLU A 71 15.00 6.77 -6.33
C GLU A 71 14.34 5.43 -6.05
N PHE A 72 13.96 4.70 -7.08
CA PHE A 72 13.31 3.40 -6.94
C PHE A 72 14.22 2.40 -6.20
N ARG A 73 15.51 2.32 -6.53
CA ARG A 73 16.47 1.47 -5.81
C ARG A 73 16.65 1.90 -4.36
N PHE A 74 16.77 3.20 -4.12
CA PHE A 74 16.90 3.77 -2.78
C PHE A 74 15.67 3.45 -1.92
N TRP A 75 14.47 3.63 -2.46
CA TRP A 75 13.21 3.29 -1.81
C TRP A 75 13.10 1.79 -1.50
N GLN A 76 13.48 0.91 -2.42
CA GLN A 76 13.49 -0.53 -2.17
C GLN A 76 14.44 -0.90 -1.02
N ASP A 77 15.65 -0.34 -0.99
CA ASP A 77 16.61 -0.59 0.08
C ASP A 77 16.13 -0.01 1.43
N TRP A 78 15.46 1.14 1.39
CA TRP A 78 14.82 1.74 2.57
C TRP A 78 13.75 0.85 3.17
N LEU A 79 12.91 0.24 2.34
CA LEU A 79 11.85 -0.69 2.76
C LEU A 79 12.38 -1.96 3.42
N ARG A 80 13.54 -2.46 3.02
CA ARG A 80 14.09 -3.74 3.53
C ARG A 80 14.27 -3.76 5.04
N THR A 81 14.54 -2.62 5.64
CA THR A 81 14.88 -2.51 7.07
C THR A 81 13.83 -1.76 7.90
N ARG A 82 12.72 -1.39 7.30
CA ARG A 82 11.68 -0.57 7.92
C ARG A 82 10.30 -1.15 7.68
N VAL A 83 9.55 -1.28 8.77
CA VAL A 83 8.19 -1.83 8.75
C VAL A 83 7.23 -0.77 9.26
N PRO A 84 6.23 -0.37 8.48
CA PRO A 84 5.23 0.57 8.94
C PRO A 84 4.37 -0.07 10.04
N LYS A 85 3.89 0.75 10.98
CA LYS A 85 3.02 0.27 12.05
C LYS A 85 1.57 0.23 11.60
N ALA A 86 0.87 -0.83 11.97
CA ALA A 86 -0.57 -0.91 11.79
C ALA A 86 -1.28 0.20 12.57
N TYR A 87 -2.35 0.73 12.00
CA TYR A 87 -3.18 1.69 12.71
C TYR A 87 -3.84 1.07 13.94
N PRO A 88 -4.03 1.86 15.01
CA PRO A 88 -4.75 1.39 16.21
C PRO A 88 -6.12 0.80 15.86
N GLY A 89 -6.45 -0.35 16.41
CA GLY A 89 -7.74 -1.02 16.19
C GLY A 89 -7.80 -1.96 14.99
N ILE A 90 -6.86 -1.90 14.05
CA ILE A 90 -6.85 -2.77 12.87
C ILE A 90 -6.71 -4.24 13.28
N ARG A 91 -5.80 -4.55 14.19
CA ARG A 91 -5.60 -5.93 14.67
C ARG A 91 -6.90 -6.51 15.26
N GLU A 92 -7.53 -5.78 16.17
CA GLU A 92 -8.75 -6.19 16.86
C GLU A 92 -9.92 -6.39 15.87
N ILE A 93 -10.02 -5.56 14.85
CA ILE A 93 -11.04 -5.69 13.79
C ILE A 93 -10.81 -6.98 13.01
N LEU A 94 -9.58 -7.21 12.53
CA LEU A 94 -9.23 -8.37 11.74
C LEU A 94 -9.35 -9.67 12.55
N GLU A 95 -8.88 -9.70 13.79
CA GLU A 95 -9.00 -10.86 14.70
C GLU A 95 -10.45 -11.21 14.97
N ARG A 96 -11.29 -10.21 15.28
CA ARG A 96 -12.72 -10.42 15.51
C ARG A 96 -13.44 -10.92 14.26
N HIS A 97 -13.09 -10.37 13.07
CA HIS A 97 -13.65 -10.83 11.80
C HIS A 97 -13.25 -12.27 11.52
N ARG A 98 -11.98 -12.62 11.71
CA ARG A 98 -11.45 -13.97 11.54
C ARG A 98 -12.09 -14.97 12.52
N ALA A 99 -12.23 -14.59 13.78
CA ALA A 99 -12.87 -15.44 14.80
C ALA A 99 -14.34 -15.73 14.49
N ALA A 100 -15.03 -14.84 13.75
CA ALA A 100 -16.38 -15.04 13.27
C ALA A 100 -16.45 -15.87 11.95
N GLY A 101 -15.32 -16.42 11.47
CA GLY A 101 -15.26 -17.18 10.21
C GLY A 101 -15.16 -16.28 8.96
N GLY A 102 -14.81 -15.01 9.12
CA GLY A 102 -14.69 -14.07 8.02
C GLY A 102 -13.40 -14.21 7.23
N ILE A 103 -13.47 -13.82 5.96
CA ILE A 103 -12.37 -13.81 4.99
C ILE A 103 -11.70 -12.44 5.04
N ILE A 104 -10.38 -12.41 4.93
CA ILE A 104 -9.58 -11.20 4.80
C ILE A 104 -8.90 -11.22 3.44
N ALA A 105 -9.21 -10.25 2.60
CA ALA A 105 -8.56 -10.03 1.33
C ALA A 105 -7.81 -8.68 1.36
N VAL A 106 -6.70 -8.58 0.65
CA VAL A 106 -5.99 -7.30 0.45
C VAL A 106 -5.91 -6.98 -1.02
N VAL A 107 -6.27 -5.75 -1.38
CA VAL A 107 -6.15 -5.20 -2.73
C VAL A 107 -5.37 -3.89 -2.65
N SER A 108 -4.12 -3.89 -3.12
CA SER A 108 -3.19 -2.78 -2.92
C SER A 108 -2.30 -2.54 -4.14
N HIS A 109 -1.70 -1.35 -4.24
CA HIS A 109 -0.61 -1.05 -5.15
C HIS A 109 0.78 -1.41 -4.57
N SER A 110 0.83 -1.92 -3.34
CA SER A 110 2.06 -2.45 -2.76
C SER A 110 2.38 -3.85 -3.26
N MET A 111 3.67 -4.21 -3.23
CA MET A 111 4.11 -5.57 -3.55
C MET A 111 3.62 -6.56 -2.47
N ARG A 112 3.17 -7.73 -2.90
CA ARG A 112 2.68 -8.81 -2.02
C ARG A 112 3.66 -9.11 -0.88
N GLU A 113 4.94 -9.23 -1.19
CA GLU A 113 5.98 -9.56 -0.21
C GLU A 113 6.07 -8.54 0.93
N ASN A 114 5.89 -7.24 0.60
CA ASN A 114 5.85 -6.17 1.60
C ASN A 114 4.60 -6.28 2.48
N ILE A 115 3.43 -6.51 1.86
CA ILE A 115 2.17 -6.70 2.57
C ILE A 115 2.28 -7.89 3.54
N GLU A 116 2.77 -9.04 3.09
CA GLU A 116 2.94 -10.23 3.92
C GLU A 116 3.92 -10.01 5.08
N ARG A 117 5.04 -9.31 4.83
CA ARG A 117 5.99 -8.91 5.88
C ARG A 117 5.32 -8.00 6.91
N ASP A 118 4.63 -6.97 6.45
CA ASP A 118 4.04 -5.95 7.32
C ASP A 118 2.92 -6.54 8.18
N TYR A 119 2.11 -7.43 7.63
CA TYR A 119 1.10 -8.18 8.38
C TYR A 119 1.76 -9.05 9.47
N ARG A 120 2.82 -9.78 9.11
CA ARG A 120 3.55 -10.65 10.05
C ARG A 120 4.20 -9.84 11.18
N GLU A 121 4.93 -8.80 10.84
CA GLU A 121 5.67 -7.98 11.81
C GLU A 121 4.76 -7.16 12.73
N ASN A 122 3.54 -6.82 12.27
CA ASN A 122 2.52 -6.20 13.10
C ASN A 122 1.64 -7.22 13.84
N GLY A 123 1.87 -8.52 13.66
CA GLY A 123 1.06 -9.58 14.28
C GLY A 123 -0.40 -9.55 13.86
N LEU A 124 -0.68 -9.17 12.61
CA LEU A 124 -2.02 -9.16 12.03
C LEU A 124 -2.38 -10.56 11.52
N PRO A 125 -3.67 -10.95 11.55
CA PRO A 125 -4.13 -12.16 10.87
C PRO A 125 -3.79 -12.11 9.38
N MET A 126 -3.05 -13.11 8.89
CA MET A 126 -2.64 -13.16 7.49
C MET A 126 -3.86 -13.18 6.55
N PRO A 127 -3.84 -12.42 5.45
CA PRO A 127 -4.91 -12.44 4.47
C PRO A 127 -5.06 -13.80 3.78
N ASP A 128 -6.29 -14.16 3.41
CA ASP A 128 -6.60 -15.37 2.63
C ASP A 128 -6.20 -15.21 1.15
N VAL A 129 -6.16 -13.96 0.69
CA VAL A 129 -5.73 -13.59 -0.66
C VAL A 129 -5.19 -12.16 -0.68
N ILE A 130 -4.16 -11.94 -1.49
CA ILE A 130 -3.56 -10.63 -1.73
C ILE A 130 -3.47 -10.40 -3.24
N PHE A 131 -3.98 -9.27 -3.70
CA PHE A 131 -3.79 -8.73 -5.04
C PHE A 131 -2.93 -7.47 -4.92
N GLY A 132 -1.66 -7.61 -5.29
CA GLY A 132 -0.62 -6.57 -5.16
C GLY A 132 -0.18 -6.00 -6.50
N TRP A 133 0.95 -5.30 -6.47
CA TRP A 133 1.56 -4.68 -7.66
C TRP A 133 1.98 -5.68 -8.75
N GLU A 134 2.14 -6.95 -8.43
CA GLU A 134 2.54 -8.01 -9.37
C GLU A 134 1.48 -8.32 -10.42
N GLN A 135 0.22 -7.92 -10.17
CA GLN A 135 -0.84 -8.08 -11.15
C GLN A 135 -0.59 -7.17 -12.37
N PRO A 136 -0.99 -7.58 -13.57
CA PRO A 136 -0.98 -6.70 -14.74
C PRO A 136 -1.79 -5.42 -14.49
N PRO A 137 -1.45 -4.28 -15.12
CA PRO A 137 -2.12 -3.00 -14.87
C PRO A 137 -3.64 -3.05 -14.97
N GLU A 138 -4.19 -3.79 -15.94
CA GLU A 138 -5.62 -3.99 -16.17
C GLU A 138 -6.32 -4.85 -15.09
N GLN A 139 -5.55 -5.47 -14.22
CA GLN A 139 -6.03 -6.29 -13.09
C GLN A 139 -5.80 -5.63 -11.72
N ARG A 140 -5.30 -4.39 -11.70
CA ARG A 140 -5.07 -3.62 -10.46
C ARG A 140 -6.20 -2.62 -10.22
N LYS A 141 -6.25 -2.05 -9.03
CA LYS A 141 -7.06 -0.86 -8.77
C LYS A 141 -6.74 0.23 -9.82
N PRO A 142 -7.74 0.94 -10.37
CA PRO A 142 -9.15 0.99 -9.98
C PRO A 142 -10.06 -0.05 -10.66
N HIS A 143 -9.51 -1.04 -11.39
CA HIS A 143 -10.31 -2.07 -12.04
C HIS A 143 -10.98 -3.00 -11.00
N THR A 144 -12.14 -3.53 -11.35
CA THR A 144 -12.95 -4.41 -10.48
C THR A 144 -12.45 -5.85 -10.42
N TRP A 145 -11.53 -6.22 -11.30
CA TRP A 145 -11.01 -7.57 -11.44
C TRP A 145 -10.62 -8.25 -10.11
N PRO A 146 -9.89 -7.60 -9.16
CA PRO A 146 -9.55 -8.24 -7.89
C PRO A 146 -10.80 -8.62 -7.06
N LEU A 147 -11.84 -7.77 -7.09
CA LEU A 147 -13.09 -8.02 -6.38
C LEU A 147 -13.85 -9.19 -7.00
N GLU A 148 -13.86 -9.27 -8.33
CA GLU A 148 -14.46 -10.39 -9.08
C GLU A 148 -13.76 -11.72 -8.74
N GLN A 149 -12.42 -11.71 -8.67
CA GLN A 149 -11.65 -12.88 -8.27
C GLN A 149 -11.90 -13.30 -6.81
N ILE A 150 -12.08 -12.33 -5.90
CA ILE A 150 -12.46 -12.63 -4.50
C ILE A 150 -13.84 -13.31 -4.47
N MET A 151 -14.81 -12.73 -5.16
CA MET A 151 -16.16 -13.28 -5.22
C MET A 151 -16.18 -14.69 -5.80
N GLU A 152 -15.52 -14.90 -6.93
CA GLU A 152 -15.42 -16.21 -7.58
C GLU A 152 -14.74 -17.25 -6.68
N ARG A 153 -13.58 -16.89 -6.10
CA ARG A 153 -12.77 -17.80 -5.27
C ARG A 153 -13.50 -18.28 -4.02
N PHE A 154 -14.28 -17.40 -3.40
CA PHE A 154 -14.92 -17.68 -2.10
C PHE A 154 -16.44 -17.87 -2.19
N GLY A 155 -17.02 -17.85 -3.40
CA GLY A 155 -18.46 -18.01 -3.61
C GLY A 155 -19.28 -16.89 -2.95
N LEU A 156 -18.86 -15.65 -3.11
CA LEU A 156 -19.46 -14.49 -2.45
C LEU A 156 -20.27 -13.64 -3.43
N GLU A 157 -21.29 -12.98 -2.87
CA GLU A 157 -22.05 -11.95 -3.57
C GLU A 157 -21.48 -10.56 -3.24
N PRO A 158 -21.65 -9.53 -4.12
CA PRO A 158 -21.10 -8.19 -3.91
C PRO A 158 -21.45 -7.57 -2.54
N GLN A 159 -22.66 -7.80 -2.04
CA GLN A 159 -23.13 -7.27 -0.74
C GLN A 159 -22.51 -7.96 0.47
N GLU A 160 -21.73 -9.01 0.28
CA GLU A 160 -21.01 -9.74 1.32
C GLU A 160 -19.56 -9.26 1.49
N LEU A 161 -19.10 -8.37 0.60
CA LEU A 161 -17.81 -7.67 0.69
C LEU A 161 -17.99 -6.31 1.39
N LEU A 162 -16.95 -5.91 2.13
CA LEU A 162 -16.81 -4.58 2.73
C LEU A 162 -15.36 -4.10 2.55
#